data_4e54c48b4408ca50352a10416175b95b
#
_entry.id   4e54c48b4408ca50352a10416175b95b
#
_cell.length_a   1.000
_cell.length_b   1.000
_cell.length_c   1.000
_cell.angle_alpha   90.00
_cell.angle_beta   90.00
_cell.angle_gamma   90.00
#
_symmetry.space_group_name_H-M   'P 1'
#
loop_
_entity.id
_entity.type
_entity.pdbx_description
1 polymer ?
#
loop_
_entity_poly.entity_id
_entity_poly.type
_entity_poly.pdbx_seq_one_letter_code
_entity_poly.pdbx_strand_id
1 'polypeptide(L)'
;MSYSRRAFLFIVFIIVGLTFGQSKPKVTFIELGSVNCIPCKQMQPVMKAIGAKYGEQVKVTFYDVWTQEQRPYAEKYGIKLIPTQVFLDEKGNEFFRHEGFFPEKEIDKLLQGKGIKPINKKG
;
A
#
# COMPACT_ATOMS: atom_id res chain seq x y z
N MET A 1 -34.13 -59.56 -20.38
CA MET A 1 -32.92 -58.95 -19.83
C MET A 1 -32.95 -57.47 -20.15
N SER A 2 -33.38 -56.67 -19.20
CA SER A 2 -33.44 -55.22 -19.37
C SER A 2 -32.19 -54.60 -18.77
N TYR A 3 -31.32 -54.11 -19.65
CA TYR A 3 -30.21 -53.28 -19.23
C TYR A 3 -30.71 -51.87 -18.93
N SER A 4 -30.86 -51.55 -17.66
CA SER A 4 -31.11 -50.19 -17.23
C SER A 4 -29.82 -49.39 -17.35
N ARG A 5 -29.70 -48.63 -18.43
CA ARG A 5 -28.65 -47.63 -18.55
C ARG A 5 -29.01 -46.44 -17.66
N ARG A 6 -28.58 -46.49 -16.44
CA ARG A 6 -28.55 -45.26 -15.61
C ARG A 6 -27.45 -44.39 -16.15
N ALA A 7 -27.83 -43.42 -16.95
CA ALA A 7 -26.93 -42.33 -17.31
C ALA A 7 -26.64 -41.52 -16.06
N PHE A 8 -25.41 -41.66 -15.53
CA PHE A 8 -24.90 -40.76 -14.53
C PHE A 8 -24.52 -39.46 -15.24
N LEU A 9 -25.41 -38.48 -15.14
CA LEU A 9 -25.10 -37.10 -15.50
C LEU A 9 -24.13 -36.55 -14.42
N PHE A 10 -22.84 -36.57 -14.73
CA PHE A 10 -21.88 -35.79 -13.98
C PHE A 10 -22.14 -34.32 -14.32
N ILE A 11 -22.89 -33.65 -13.47
CA ILE A 11 -22.96 -32.18 -13.48
C ILE A 11 -21.63 -31.69 -12.95
N VAL A 12 -20.74 -31.36 -13.88
CA VAL A 12 -19.52 -30.66 -13.53
C VAL A 12 -19.93 -29.21 -13.19
N PHE A 13 -20.09 -28.94 -11.91
CA PHE A 13 -20.16 -27.57 -11.43
C PHE A 13 -18.79 -26.93 -11.69
N ILE A 14 -18.68 -26.23 -12.82
CA ILE A 14 -17.58 -25.31 -13.03
C ILE A 14 -17.85 -24.14 -12.08
N ILE A 15 -17.27 -24.18 -10.90
CA ILE A 15 -17.19 -23.02 -10.03
C ILE A 15 -16.20 -22.09 -10.74
N VAL A 16 -16.74 -21.18 -11.54
CA VAL A 16 -15.99 -20.04 -12.02
C VAL A 16 -15.76 -19.17 -10.78
N GLY A 17 -14.65 -19.43 -10.10
CA GLY A 17 -14.20 -18.56 -9.04
C GLY A 17 -13.91 -17.19 -9.66
N LEU A 18 -14.81 -16.24 -9.43
CA LEU A 18 -14.52 -14.84 -9.63
C LEU A 18 -13.41 -14.48 -8.65
N THR A 19 -12.18 -14.69 -9.07
CA THR A 19 -11.05 -14.08 -8.39
C THR A 19 -11.12 -12.59 -8.67
N PHE A 20 -11.74 -11.85 -7.74
CA PHE A 20 -11.51 -10.42 -7.67
C PHE A 20 -10.04 -10.23 -7.33
N GLY A 21 -9.21 -10.13 -8.36
CA GLY A 21 -7.82 -9.80 -8.21
C GLY A 21 -7.74 -8.42 -7.58
N GLN A 22 -7.35 -8.34 -6.31
CA GLN A 22 -6.95 -7.07 -5.74
C GLN A 22 -5.78 -6.56 -6.56
N SER A 23 -5.94 -5.37 -7.16
CA SER A 23 -4.85 -4.76 -7.92
C SER A 23 -3.69 -4.52 -6.96
N LYS A 24 -2.51 -5.05 -7.33
CA LYS A 24 -1.28 -4.85 -6.58
C LYS A 24 -0.93 -3.37 -6.62
N PRO A 25 -0.59 -2.71 -5.49
CA PRO A 25 -0.19 -1.32 -5.51
C PRO A 25 1.07 -1.12 -6.34
N LYS A 26 1.13 0.00 -7.05
CA LYS A 26 2.30 0.40 -7.85
C LYS A 26 3.43 0.94 -6.99
N VAL A 27 3.08 1.57 -5.87
CA VAL A 27 4.00 2.10 -4.88
C VAL A 27 3.47 1.77 -3.49
N THR A 28 4.37 1.44 -2.58
CA THR A 28 4.11 1.41 -1.14
C THR A 28 4.82 2.59 -0.51
N PHE A 29 4.06 3.47 0.10
CA PHE A 29 4.55 4.60 0.88
C PHE A 29 4.55 4.20 2.35
N ILE A 30 5.74 4.05 2.93
CA ILE A 30 5.92 3.68 4.34
C ILE A 30 6.34 4.91 5.10
N GLU A 31 5.57 5.26 6.12
CA GLU A 31 5.89 6.29 7.10
C GLU A 31 6.38 5.62 8.38
N LEU A 32 7.63 5.88 8.75
CA LEU A 32 8.19 5.43 10.02
C LEU A 32 8.27 6.62 10.96
N GLY A 33 7.49 6.60 12.00
CA GLY A 33 7.35 7.72 12.91
C GLY A 33 6.80 7.31 14.25
N SER A 34 6.15 8.23 14.95
CA SER A 34 5.40 7.97 16.18
C SER A 34 4.24 8.96 16.30
N VAL A 35 3.16 8.51 16.90
CA VAL A 35 2.01 9.38 17.24
C VAL A 35 2.36 10.48 18.25
N ASN A 36 3.45 10.33 18.98
CA ASN A 36 3.93 11.28 19.98
C ASN A 36 5.04 12.23 19.48
N CYS A 37 5.43 12.11 18.23
CA CYS A 37 6.44 12.93 17.58
C CYS A 37 5.76 14.09 16.83
N ILE A 38 6.16 15.34 17.08
CA ILE A 38 5.47 16.51 16.49
C ILE A 38 5.57 16.54 14.96
N PRO A 39 6.74 16.45 14.32
CA PRO A 39 6.80 16.42 12.86
C PRO A 39 6.13 15.17 12.26
N CYS A 40 6.08 14.06 12.99
CA CYS A 40 5.34 12.88 12.58
C CYS A 40 3.82 13.13 12.56
N LYS A 41 3.30 13.89 13.53
CA LYS A 41 1.88 14.29 13.55
C LYS A 41 1.52 15.11 12.33
N GLN A 42 2.43 15.95 11.85
CA GLN A 42 2.22 16.75 10.63
C GLN A 42 2.15 15.88 9.37
N MET A 43 2.72 14.69 9.40
CA MET A 43 2.61 13.73 8.31
C MET A 43 1.24 13.03 8.24
N GLN A 44 0.47 12.99 9.31
CA GLN A 44 -0.82 12.30 9.32
C GLN A 44 -1.79 12.84 8.25
N PRO A 45 -2.04 14.15 8.14
CA PRO A 45 -2.90 14.67 7.07
C PRO A 45 -2.28 14.46 5.68
N VAL A 46 -0.96 14.49 5.54
CA VAL A 46 -0.28 14.22 4.27
C VAL A 46 -0.52 12.78 3.82
N MET A 47 -0.33 11.81 4.71
CA MET A 47 -0.60 10.39 4.42
C MET A 47 -2.06 10.17 4.00
N LYS A 48 -2.99 10.78 4.72
CA LYS A 48 -4.41 10.70 4.41
C LYS A 48 -4.73 11.28 3.03
N ALA A 49 -4.16 12.43 2.71
CA ALA A 49 -4.35 13.10 1.42
C ALA A 49 -3.79 12.25 0.26
N ILE A 50 -2.60 11.70 0.41
CA ILE A 50 -1.98 10.83 -0.59
C ILE A 50 -2.80 9.56 -0.80
N GLY A 51 -3.24 8.91 0.27
CA GLY A 51 -4.08 7.71 0.17
C GLY A 51 -5.40 7.98 -0.56
N ALA A 52 -6.05 9.10 -0.29
CA ALA A 52 -7.27 9.50 -0.96
C ALA A 52 -7.06 9.87 -2.43
N LYS A 53 -5.95 10.56 -2.73
CA LYS A 53 -5.64 11.07 -4.07
C LYS A 53 -5.28 9.96 -5.06
N TYR A 54 -4.53 8.96 -4.62
CA TYR A 54 -4.01 7.90 -5.49
C TYR A 54 -4.76 6.57 -5.36
N GLY A 55 -5.56 6.40 -4.31
CA GLY A 55 -6.35 5.18 -4.08
C GLY A 55 -5.48 3.92 -4.01
N GLU A 56 -5.94 2.87 -4.65
CA GLU A 56 -5.27 1.55 -4.62
C GLU A 56 -3.89 1.52 -5.30
N GLN A 57 -3.54 2.55 -6.07
CA GLN A 57 -2.24 2.64 -6.73
C GLN A 57 -1.10 2.83 -5.74
N VAL A 58 -1.39 3.45 -4.58
CA VAL A 58 -0.42 3.76 -3.54
C VAL A 58 -0.91 3.21 -2.21
N LYS A 59 -0.22 2.20 -1.71
CA LYS A 59 -0.47 1.68 -0.38
C LYS A 59 0.27 2.54 0.64
N VAL A 60 -0.47 3.19 1.53
CA VAL A 60 0.10 3.99 2.63
C VAL A 60 0.14 3.12 3.89
N THR A 61 1.33 2.99 4.48
CA THR A 61 1.56 2.19 5.68
C THR A 61 2.27 3.05 6.72
N PHE A 62 1.78 3.02 7.94
CA PHE A 62 2.39 3.72 9.07
C PHE A 62 2.91 2.73 10.12
N TYR A 63 4.14 2.91 10.54
CA TYR A 63 4.73 2.19 11.68
C TYR A 63 5.10 3.16 12.78
N ASP A 64 4.51 2.97 13.96
CA ASP A 64 4.93 3.70 15.17
C ASP A 64 6.12 2.96 15.79
N VAL A 65 7.31 3.42 15.45
CA VAL A 65 8.56 2.76 15.86
C VAL A 65 8.95 3.02 17.33
N TRP A 66 8.17 3.84 18.04
CA TRP A 66 8.32 4.01 19.48
C TRP A 66 7.50 2.98 20.28
N THR A 67 6.62 2.23 19.63
CA THR A 67 5.95 1.09 20.24
C THR A 67 6.87 -0.13 20.23
N GLN A 68 6.71 -1.01 21.21
CA GLN A 68 7.49 -2.24 21.29
C GLN A 68 7.23 -3.15 20.09
N GLU A 69 5.99 -3.23 19.65
CA GLU A 69 5.55 -4.11 18.55
C GLU A 69 6.13 -3.68 17.20
N GLN A 70 6.26 -2.37 16.98
CA GLN A 70 6.67 -1.83 15.67
C GLN A 70 8.10 -1.27 15.64
N ARG A 71 8.78 -1.26 16.75
CA ARG A 71 10.21 -0.87 16.84
C ARG A 71 11.11 -1.64 15.86
N PRO A 72 10.91 -2.94 15.62
CA PRO A 72 11.73 -3.69 14.67
C PRO A 72 11.72 -3.14 13.24
N TYR A 73 10.69 -2.40 12.85
CA TYR A 73 10.64 -1.78 11.53
C TYR A 73 11.66 -0.65 11.34
N ALA A 74 12.03 0.04 12.42
CA ALA A 74 13.10 1.03 12.38
C ALA A 74 14.43 0.40 11.96
N GLU A 75 14.74 -0.74 12.51
CA GLU A 75 15.94 -1.51 12.16
C GLU A 75 15.84 -2.13 10.76
N LYS A 76 14.69 -2.73 10.45
CA LYS A 76 14.44 -3.33 9.13
C LYS A 76 14.69 -2.35 7.99
N TYR A 77 14.23 -1.11 8.13
CA TYR A 77 14.41 -0.06 7.11
C TYR A 77 15.66 0.79 7.33
N GLY A 78 16.43 0.53 8.39
CA GLY A 78 17.68 1.21 8.66
C GLY A 78 17.53 2.72 8.84
N ILE A 79 16.44 3.16 9.48
CA ILE A 79 16.19 4.59 9.68
C ILE A 79 17.08 5.16 10.79
N LYS A 80 17.48 6.42 10.65
CA LYS A 80 18.33 7.15 11.59
C LYS A 80 17.57 8.14 12.45
N LEU A 81 16.43 8.62 11.97
CA LEU A 81 15.57 9.58 12.63
C LEU A 81 14.11 9.40 12.22
N ILE A 82 13.20 10.01 12.94
CA ILE A 82 11.78 10.05 12.62
C ILE A 82 11.30 11.50 12.45
N PRO A 83 10.34 11.73 11.55
CA PRO A 83 9.79 10.77 10.60
C PRO A 83 10.75 10.48 9.46
N THR A 84 10.69 9.28 8.92
CA THR A 84 11.35 8.89 7.68
C THR A 84 10.32 8.24 6.76
N GLN A 85 10.29 8.65 5.51
CA GLN A 85 9.44 8.08 4.48
C GLN A 85 10.28 7.16 3.59
N VAL A 86 9.77 5.94 3.36
CA VAL A 86 10.38 4.96 2.47
C VAL A 86 9.38 4.60 1.38
N PHE A 87 9.80 4.67 0.14
CA PHE A 87 8.95 4.36 -1.02
C PHE A 87 9.48 3.11 -1.71
N LEU A 88 8.60 2.12 -1.82
CA LEU A 88 8.88 0.85 -2.49
C LEU A 88 8.13 0.76 -3.82
N ASP A 89 8.75 0.14 -4.82
CA ASP A 89 8.12 -0.17 -6.09
C ASP A 89 7.20 -1.41 -6.02
N GLU A 90 6.64 -1.83 -7.14
CA GLU A 90 5.75 -3.01 -7.22
C GLU A 90 6.43 -4.30 -6.76
N LYS A 91 7.74 -4.38 -6.87
CA LYS A 91 8.54 -5.55 -6.49
C LYS A 91 8.98 -5.52 -5.03
N GLY A 92 8.64 -4.43 -4.31
CA GLY A 92 9.05 -4.22 -2.93
C GLY A 92 10.47 -3.67 -2.78
N ASN A 93 11.07 -3.16 -3.84
CA ASN A 93 12.39 -2.53 -3.80
C ASN A 93 12.25 -1.05 -3.46
N GLU A 94 13.09 -0.58 -2.53
CA GLU A 94 13.16 0.84 -2.20
C GLU A 94 13.73 1.63 -3.38
N PHE A 95 13.03 2.68 -3.81
CA PHE A 95 13.50 3.57 -4.86
C PHE A 95 13.69 5.01 -4.39
N PHE A 96 13.15 5.37 -3.22
CA PHE A 96 13.29 6.71 -2.67
C PHE A 96 13.09 6.68 -1.16
N ARG A 97 13.80 7.56 -0.44
CA ARG A 97 13.56 7.84 0.98
C ARG A 97 13.77 9.31 1.28
N HIS A 98 13.05 9.80 2.26
CA HIS A 98 13.16 11.18 2.74
C HIS A 98 13.14 11.18 4.27
N GLU A 99 13.97 11.99 4.88
CA GLU A 99 14.04 12.17 6.32
C GLU A 99 13.42 13.51 6.74
N GLY A 100 12.61 13.51 7.80
CA GLY A 100 11.88 14.68 8.27
C GLY A 100 10.52 14.85 7.61
N PHE A 101 9.88 15.99 7.83
CA PHE A 101 8.58 16.31 7.23
C PHE A 101 8.69 16.36 5.71
N PHE A 102 7.78 15.69 5.02
CA PHE A 102 7.75 15.63 3.56
C PHE A 102 6.41 16.16 3.06
N PRO A 103 6.38 17.37 2.45
CA PRO A 103 5.14 17.97 2.01
C PRO A 103 4.41 17.13 0.96
N GLU A 104 3.07 17.15 1.00
CA GLU A 104 2.21 16.47 0.01
C GLU A 104 2.63 16.78 -1.43
N LYS A 105 2.90 18.05 -1.73
CA LYS A 105 3.33 18.50 -3.07
C LYS A 105 4.59 17.79 -3.57
N GLU A 106 5.53 17.53 -2.68
CA GLU A 106 6.77 16.85 -3.04
C GLU A 106 6.54 15.35 -3.26
N ILE A 107 5.63 14.76 -2.48
CA ILE A 107 5.21 13.37 -2.70
C ILE A 107 4.47 13.24 -4.03
N ASP A 108 3.60 14.19 -4.36
CA ASP A 108 2.93 14.24 -5.66
C ASP A 108 3.94 14.26 -6.82
N LYS A 109 4.98 15.08 -6.74
CA LYS A 109 6.04 15.14 -7.76
C LYS A 109 6.75 13.80 -7.90
N LEU A 110 7.06 13.16 -6.77
CA LEU A 110 7.71 11.85 -6.75
C LEU A 110 6.85 10.78 -7.43
N LEU A 111 5.58 10.70 -7.07
CA LEU A 111 4.64 9.71 -7.59
C LEU A 111 4.34 9.95 -9.08
N GLN A 112 4.11 11.18 -9.46
CA GLN A 112 3.88 11.54 -10.86
C GLN A 112 5.11 11.31 -11.73
N GLY A 113 6.30 11.52 -11.18
CA GLY A 113 7.56 11.17 -11.83
C GLY A 113 7.73 9.68 -12.09
N LYS A 114 7.05 8.84 -11.30
CA LYS A 114 6.96 7.38 -11.51
C LYS A 114 5.82 6.97 -12.45
N GLY A 115 5.11 7.93 -13.03
CA GLY A 115 4.00 7.69 -13.95
C GLY A 115 2.67 7.38 -13.26
N ILE A 116 2.56 7.62 -11.95
CA ILE A 116 1.32 7.39 -11.21
C ILE A 116 0.50 8.67 -11.21
N LYS A 117 -0.73 8.58 -11.71
CA LYS A 117 -1.64 9.72 -11.80
C LYS A 117 -2.68 9.66 -10.68
N PRO A 118 -3.08 10.83 -10.13
CA PRO A 118 -4.21 10.89 -9.20
C PRO A 118 -5.46 10.29 -9.84
N ILE A 119 -6.27 9.63 -9.02
CA ILE A 119 -7.60 9.18 -9.47
C ILE A 119 -8.52 10.39 -9.60
N ASN A 120 -9.09 10.58 -10.78
CA ASN A 120 -10.08 11.61 -10.99
C ASN A 120 -11.37 11.21 -10.29
N LYS A 121 -11.59 11.76 -9.09
CA LYS A 121 -12.94 11.82 -8.54
C LYS A 121 -13.71 12.85 -9.36
N LYS A 122 -14.49 12.39 -10.35
CA LYS A 122 -15.56 13.22 -10.87
C LYS A 122 -16.51 13.45 -9.69
N GLY A 123 -16.48 14.64 -9.17
CA GLY A 123 -17.39 15.10 -8.13
C GLY A 123 -18.84 15.05 -8.59
#